data_941780a4e97765aff3b14e585233aba8
#
_entry.id   941780a4e97765aff3b14e585233aba8
#
_cell.length_a   1.000
_cell.length_b   1.000
_cell.length_c   1.000
_cell.angle_alpha   90.00
_cell.angle_beta   90.00
_cell.angle_gamma   90.00
#
_symmetry.space_group_name_H-M   'P 1'
#
loop_
_entity.id
_entity.type
_entity.pdbx_description
1 polymer ?
#
loop_
_entity_poly.entity_id
_entity_poly.type
_entity_poly.pdbx_seq_one_letter_code
_entity_poly.pdbx_strand_id
1 'polypeptide(L)'
;MPRYTVSDALVLRRTPLPSGDVVVTLLSEHGKWRAVARKGRLPGGNLARLSLFHDVTVQAYRRRDEDLAVLTQVRLNGALRGLTRPEAYPYAHLLAELADALTVDTHVGERLVAVVASGLRGVGSHDDPEAVALAYAWHLRGLAGLAPHLHGTTSPTCARCEATATILASASGTLRCADHGDGPRDVWLGPEGARDLARAVTGPLRAAVAAPPIDRARAWRALRAYLHEHVGEVRALRTLLQAGDT
;
A
#
# COMPACT_ATOMS: atom_id res chain seq x y z
N MET A 1 -3.48 -13.41 32.33
CA MET A 1 -2.14 -14.04 32.24
C MET A 1 -1.35 -13.36 31.15
N PRO A 2 -0.05 -13.12 31.31
CA PRO A 2 0.78 -12.58 30.25
C PRO A 2 0.77 -13.50 29.03
N ARG A 3 0.57 -12.91 27.83
CA ARG A 3 0.53 -13.68 26.60
C ARG A 3 1.82 -13.43 25.82
N TYR A 4 2.50 -14.52 25.48
CA TYR A 4 3.59 -14.50 24.52
C TYR A 4 3.06 -14.90 23.15
N THR A 5 3.46 -14.15 22.13
CA THR A 5 3.11 -14.42 20.74
C THR A 5 4.37 -14.46 19.92
N VAL A 6 4.50 -15.46 19.05
CA VAL A 6 5.53 -15.52 17.99
C VAL A 6 4.83 -15.35 16.67
N SER A 7 5.32 -14.45 15.83
CA SER A 7 4.72 -14.16 14.54
C SER A 7 5.77 -13.73 13.53
N ASP A 8 5.60 -14.19 12.30
CA ASP A 8 6.26 -13.60 11.14
C ASP A 8 5.54 -12.32 10.75
N ALA A 9 6.28 -11.28 10.43
CA ALA A 9 5.71 -9.98 10.14
C ALA A 9 6.58 -9.13 9.22
N LEU A 10 5.94 -8.24 8.48
CA LEU A 10 6.60 -7.16 7.75
C LEU A 10 6.64 -5.89 8.61
N VAL A 11 7.79 -5.22 8.63
CA VAL A 11 7.92 -3.91 9.30
C VAL A 11 7.40 -2.82 8.35
N LEU A 12 6.21 -2.29 8.64
CA LEU A 12 5.59 -1.22 7.84
C LEU A 12 6.05 0.17 8.28
N ARG A 13 6.24 0.37 9.58
CA ARG A 13 6.57 1.67 10.15
C ARG A 13 7.42 1.53 11.39
N ARG A 14 8.31 2.50 11.63
CA ARG A 14 9.05 2.62 12.89
C ARG A 14 9.08 4.07 13.36
N THR A 15 8.91 4.26 14.64
CA THR A 15 8.92 5.57 15.28
C THR A 15 9.90 5.51 16.46
N PRO A 16 11.07 6.13 16.34
CA PRO A 16 12.01 6.23 17.46
C PRO A 16 11.44 7.14 18.54
N LEU A 17 11.61 6.75 19.79
CA LEU A 17 11.22 7.53 20.97
C LEU A 17 12.43 8.20 21.62
N PRO A 18 12.26 9.32 22.34
CA PRO A 18 13.33 9.98 23.07
C PRO A 18 14.03 9.08 24.10
N SER A 19 13.30 8.10 24.67
CA SER A 19 13.82 7.11 25.62
C SER A 19 14.88 6.16 25.04
N GLY A 20 15.11 6.19 23.72
CA GLY A 20 15.92 5.21 23.00
C GLY A 20 15.16 3.96 22.57
N ASP A 21 13.89 3.87 22.93
CA ASP A 21 12.99 2.82 22.46
C ASP A 21 12.55 3.08 21.02
N VAL A 22 12.01 2.06 20.37
CA VAL A 22 11.44 2.16 19.02
C VAL A 22 10.07 1.51 19.00
N VAL A 23 9.05 2.26 18.61
CA VAL A 23 7.73 1.69 18.30
C VAL A 23 7.72 1.27 16.84
N VAL A 24 7.29 0.04 16.59
CA VAL A 24 7.13 -0.51 15.24
C VAL A 24 5.69 -0.86 14.97
N THR A 25 5.26 -0.65 13.73
CA THR A 25 4.01 -1.20 13.19
C THR A 25 4.37 -2.41 12.34
N LEU A 26 3.79 -3.53 12.68
CA LEU A 26 4.01 -4.84 12.09
C LEU A 26 2.75 -5.30 11.39
N LEU A 27 2.89 -5.88 10.21
CA LEU A 27 1.83 -6.54 9.46
C LEU A 27 2.11 -8.04 9.43
N SER A 28 1.21 -8.82 10.00
CA SER A 28 1.26 -10.29 10.04
C SER A 28 -0.03 -10.89 9.50
N GLU A 29 -0.08 -12.21 9.36
CA GLU A 29 -1.30 -12.95 9.01
C GLU A 29 -2.46 -12.71 10.00
N HIS A 30 -2.12 -12.41 11.27
CA HIS A 30 -3.09 -12.13 12.33
C HIS A 30 -3.54 -10.67 12.37
N GLY A 31 -3.10 -9.85 11.42
CA GLY A 31 -3.45 -8.44 11.32
C GLY A 31 -2.28 -7.49 11.51
N LYS A 32 -2.64 -6.22 11.59
CA LYS A 32 -1.71 -5.13 11.91
C LYS A 32 -1.68 -4.92 13.42
N TRP A 33 -0.49 -4.77 13.97
CA TRP A 33 -0.31 -4.49 15.38
C TRP A 33 0.94 -3.67 15.66
N ARG A 34 0.99 -3.08 16.83
CA ARG A 34 2.10 -2.22 17.25
C ARG A 34 2.84 -2.84 18.42
N ALA A 35 4.17 -2.67 18.41
CA ALA A 35 5.02 -3.16 19.49
C ALA A 35 6.14 -2.18 19.78
N VAL A 36 6.68 -2.22 21.00
CA VAL A 36 7.86 -1.47 21.41
C VAL A 36 9.07 -2.39 21.52
N ALA A 37 10.17 -2.01 20.84
CA ALA A 37 11.50 -2.55 21.06
C ALA A 37 12.22 -1.66 22.07
N ARG A 38 12.31 -2.12 23.31
CA ARG A 38 12.98 -1.37 24.39
C ARG A 38 14.47 -1.25 24.10
N LYS A 39 15.03 -0.04 24.33
CA LYS A 39 16.45 0.25 24.06
C LYS A 39 16.89 -0.15 22.64
N GLY A 40 15.96 -0.14 21.69
CA GLY A 40 16.19 -0.60 20.33
C GLY A 40 17.30 0.16 19.60
N ARG A 41 17.53 1.42 19.97
CA ARG A 41 18.57 2.29 19.39
C ARG A 41 19.95 2.15 20.03
N LEU A 42 20.06 1.46 21.16
CA LEU A 42 21.34 1.27 21.85
C LEU A 42 22.20 0.20 21.14
N PRO A 43 23.52 0.19 21.35
CA PRO A 43 24.39 -0.89 20.86
C PRO A 43 23.86 -2.27 21.30
N GLY A 44 23.77 -3.20 20.34
CA GLY A 44 23.16 -4.52 20.57
C GLY A 44 21.62 -4.56 20.49
N GLY A 45 20.97 -3.41 20.33
CA GLY A 45 19.51 -3.33 20.19
C GLY A 45 18.99 -3.85 18.83
N ASN A 46 17.69 -3.92 18.71
CA ASN A 46 17.01 -4.52 17.54
C ASN A 46 16.77 -3.56 16.36
N LEU A 47 17.27 -2.30 16.42
CA LEU A 47 16.98 -1.28 15.41
C LEU A 47 17.33 -1.72 13.98
N ALA A 48 18.48 -2.36 13.81
CA ALA A 48 18.94 -2.82 12.49
C ALA A 48 18.04 -3.93 11.93
N ARG A 49 17.55 -4.83 12.79
CA ARG A 49 16.64 -5.93 12.39
C ARG A 49 15.24 -5.42 12.10
N LEU A 50 14.83 -4.33 12.73
CA LEU A 50 13.52 -3.68 12.58
C LEU A 50 13.55 -2.53 11.56
N SER A 51 14.40 -2.61 10.55
CA SER A 51 14.37 -1.64 9.46
C SER A 51 13.08 -1.79 8.64
N LEU A 52 12.65 -0.68 8.00
CA LEU A 52 11.46 -0.70 7.14
C LEU A 52 11.57 -1.79 6.08
N PHE A 53 10.45 -2.40 5.78
CA PHE A 53 10.28 -3.45 4.78
C PHE A 53 10.99 -4.78 5.11
N HIS A 54 11.63 -4.89 6.28
CA HIS A 54 12.19 -6.16 6.71
C HIS A 54 11.10 -7.18 7.01
N ASP A 55 11.34 -8.40 6.56
CA ASP A 55 10.61 -9.59 6.98
C ASP A 55 11.31 -10.14 8.23
N VAL A 56 10.56 -10.25 9.31
CA VAL A 56 11.07 -10.59 10.64
C VAL A 56 10.18 -11.63 11.32
N THR A 57 10.79 -12.54 12.08
CA THR A 57 10.07 -13.28 13.11
C THR A 57 10.27 -12.55 14.42
N VAL A 58 9.18 -12.22 15.07
CA VAL A 58 9.21 -11.52 16.36
C VAL A 58 8.56 -12.35 17.45
N GLN A 59 9.15 -12.32 18.62
CA GLN A 59 8.50 -12.76 19.86
C GLN A 59 8.11 -11.52 20.66
N ALA A 60 6.85 -11.42 21.00
CA ALA A 60 6.30 -10.30 21.72
C ALA A 60 5.60 -10.77 23.00
N TYR A 61 5.62 -9.90 23.99
CA TYR A 61 4.94 -10.08 25.26
C TYR A 61 3.93 -8.97 25.44
N ARG A 62 2.70 -9.31 25.85
CA ARG A 62 1.65 -8.35 26.18
C ARG A 62 1.10 -8.65 27.58
N ARG A 63 1.03 -7.63 28.41
CA ARG A 63 0.52 -7.79 29.79
C ARG A 63 -1.01 -7.79 29.81
N ARG A 64 -1.62 -6.86 29.06
CA ARG A 64 -3.08 -6.74 28.84
C ARG A 64 -3.34 -6.61 27.35
N ASP A 65 -4.55 -6.91 26.91
CA ASP A 65 -4.87 -6.85 25.47
C ASP A 65 -4.83 -5.41 24.92
N GLU A 66 -5.11 -4.40 25.74
CA GLU A 66 -5.01 -2.98 25.41
C GLU A 66 -3.57 -2.44 25.41
N ASP A 67 -2.64 -3.14 26.04
CA ASP A 67 -1.24 -2.67 26.15
C ASP A 67 -0.51 -2.80 24.83
N LEU A 68 0.44 -1.89 24.59
CA LEU A 68 1.40 -2.03 23.52
C LEU A 68 2.29 -3.25 23.79
N ALA A 69 2.39 -4.14 22.81
CA ALA A 69 3.22 -5.34 22.95
C ALA A 69 4.71 -4.94 23.11
N VAL A 70 5.46 -5.70 23.89
CA VAL A 70 6.89 -5.51 24.05
C VAL A 70 7.61 -6.62 23.29
N LEU A 71 8.48 -6.25 22.37
CA LEU A 71 9.32 -7.21 21.65
C LEU A 71 10.40 -7.77 22.57
N THR A 72 10.42 -9.08 22.74
CA THR A 72 11.43 -9.80 23.53
C THR A 72 12.54 -10.36 22.66
N GLN A 73 12.19 -10.81 21.43
CA GLN A 73 13.16 -11.30 20.44
C GLN A 73 12.76 -10.82 19.04
N VAL A 74 13.77 -10.58 18.22
CA VAL A 74 13.62 -10.22 16.80
C VAL A 74 14.66 -11.00 15.99
N ARG A 75 14.20 -11.80 15.06
CA ARG A 75 15.01 -12.48 14.06
C ARG A 75 14.71 -11.89 12.68
N LEU A 76 15.75 -11.51 11.94
CA LEU A 76 15.61 -11.09 10.56
C LEU A 76 15.50 -12.34 9.68
N ASN A 77 14.41 -12.46 8.94
CA ASN A 77 14.19 -13.52 7.95
C ASN A 77 14.72 -13.10 6.58
N GLY A 78 14.48 -11.82 6.20
CA GLY A 78 14.96 -11.29 4.94
C GLY A 78 15.01 -9.76 4.93
N ALA A 79 16.00 -9.23 4.22
CA ALA A 79 16.12 -7.83 3.89
C ALA A 79 16.01 -7.67 2.38
N LEU A 80 15.09 -6.83 1.94
CA LEU A 80 14.85 -6.56 0.52
C LEU A 80 15.90 -5.56 0.00
N ARG A 81 17.09 -6.06 -0.36
CA ARG A 81 18.24 -5.24 -0.76
C ARG A 81 17.94 -4.31 -1.93
N GLY A 82 17.10 -4.73 -2.88
CA GLY A 82 16.71 -3.91 -4.02
C GLY A 82 15.96 -2.63 -3.65
N LEU A 83 15.39 -2.56 -2.43
CA LEU A 83 14.70 -1.36 -1.93
C LEU A 83 15.65 -0.26 -1.44
N THR A 84 16.96 -0.50 -1.44
CA THR A 84 17.96 0.57 -1.17
C THR A 84 18.23 1.44 -2.41
N ARG A 85 17.74 1.03 -3.58
CA ARG A 85 17.87 1.84 -4.81
C ARG A 85 17.01 3.09 -4.70
N PRO A 86 17.54 4.29 -5.02
CA PRO A 86 16.79 5.54 -4.90
C PRO A 86 15.48 5.55 -5.68
N GLU A 87 15.45 4.93 -6.85
CA GLU A 87 14.27 4.82 -7.72
C GLU A 87 13.20 3.87 -7.18
N ALA A 88 13.55 2.89 -6.35
CA ALA A 88 12.62 1.92 -5.77
C ALA A 88 12.07 2.36 -4.40
N TYR A 89 12.88 3.05 -3.62
CA TYR A 89 12.60 3.38 -2.22
C TYR A 89 11.29 4.17 -2.00
N PRO A 90 10.98 5.22 -2.78
CA PRO A 90 9.72 5.97 -2.61
C PRO A 90 8.48 5.11 -2.84
N TYR A 91 8.52 4.21 -3.81
CA TYR A 91 7.41 3.31 -4.12
C TYR A 91 7.21 2.22 -3.06
N ALA A 92 8.30 1.75 -2.45
CA ALA A 92 8.21 0.85 -1.30
C ALA A 92 7.53 1.54 -0.11
N HIS A 93 7.85 2.80 0.15
CA HIS A 93 7.17 3.61 1.18
C HIS A 93 5.68 3.76 0.89
N LEU A 94 5.31 4.02 -0.36
CA LEU A 94 3.92 4.11 -0.76
C LEU A 94 3.17 2.80 -0.46
N LEU A 95 3.71 1.65 -0.86
CA LEU A 95 3.06 0.36 -0.62
C LEU A 95 2.94 0.04 0.87
N ALA A 96 3.95 0.35 1.67
CA ALA A 96 3.90 0.16 3.12
C ALA A 96 2.87 1.08 3.80
N GLU A 97 2.80 2.36 3.39
CA GLU A 97 1.82 3.30 3.92
C GLU A 97 0.39 2.92 3.50
N LEU A 98 0.20 2.46 2.27
CA LEU A 98 -1.09 1.93 1.82
C LEU A 98 -1.49 0.68 2.62
N ALA A 99 -0.55 -0.24 2.85
CA ALA A 99 -0.81 -1.41 3.68
C ALA A 99 -1.20 -1.00 5.11
N ASP A 100 -0.53 0.00 5.69
CA ASP A 100 -0.87 0.53 7.01
C ASP A 100 -2.25 1.19 7.02
N ALA A 101 -2.60 1.97 6.01
CA ALA A 101 -3.87 2.68 5.91
C ALA A 101 -5.08 1.77 5.60
N LEU A 102 -4.85 0.75 4.77
CA LEU A 102 -5.90 -0.18 4.33
C LEU A 102 -6.18 -1.32 5.31
N THR A 103 -5.33 -1.51 6.33
CA THR A 103 -5.49 -2.56 7.32
C THR A 103 -6.03 -1.98 8.62
N VAL A 104 -7.16 -2.50 9.06
CA VAL A 104 -7.68 -2.25 10.42
C VAL A 104 -7.02 -3.28 11.36
N ASP A 105 -6.88 -2.95 12.64
CA ASP A 105 -6.09 -3.70 13.63
C ASP A 105 -6.54 -5.16 13.88
N THR A 106 -7.57 -5.63 13.19
CA THR A 106 -8.09 -6.99 13.33
C THR A 106 -8.33 -7.65 11.98
N HIS A 107 -7.77 -8.83 11.79
CA HIS A 107 -8.02 -9.75 10.66
C HIS A 107 -7.67 -9.21 9.27
N VAL A 108 -6.39 -9.08 9.04
CA VAL A 108 -5.86 -8.97 7.67
C VAL A 108 -5.66 -10.39 7.17
N GLY A 109 -6.40 -10.80 6.15
CA GLY A 109 -6.20 -12.14 5.59
C GLY A 109 -4.76 -12.35 5.11
N GLU A 110 -4.23 -13.56 5.23
CA GLU A 110 -2.90 -13.98 4.73
C GLU A 110 -2.61 -13.44 3.32
N ARG A 111 -3.65 -13.37 2.48
CA ARG A 111 -3.55 -12.87 1.10
C ARG A 111 -3.05 -11.44 1.02
N LEU A 112 -3.47 -10.55 1.91
CA LEU A 112 -3.02 -9.14 1.87
C LEU A 112 -1.55 -9.02 2.28
N VAL A 113 -1.13 -9.75 3.31
CA VAL A 113 0.30 -9.81 3.71
C VAL A 113 1.16 -10.32 2.56
N ALA A 114 0.74 -11.41 1.92
CA ALA A 114 1.46 -11.98 0.78
C ALA A 114 1.56 -11.01 -0.41
N VAL A 115 0.50 -10.27 -0.69
CA VAL A 115 0.49 -9.26 -1.77
C VAL A 115 1.39 -8.08 -1.42
N VAL A 116 1.36 -7.56 -0.19
CA VAL A 116 2.28 -6.49 0.24
C VAL A 116 3.74 -6.95 0.12
N ALA A 117 4.06 -8.14 0.64
CA ALA A 117 5.40 -8.70 0.54
C ALA A 117 5.85 -8.90 -0.91
N SER A 118 4.94 -9.38 -1.77
CA SER A 118 5.20 -9.53 -3.21
C SER A 118 5.41 -8.19 -3.90
N GLY A 119 4.61 -7.17 -3.56
CA GLY A 119 4.76 -5.80 -4.07
C GLY A 119 6.10 -5.19 -3.72
N LEU A 120 6.50 -5.30 -2.45
CA LEU A 120 7.80 -4.82 -1.99
C LEU A 120 8.97 -5.52 -2.71
N ARG A 121 8.89 -6.85 -2.88
CA ARG A 121 9.89 -7.59 -3.69
C ARG A 121 9.90 -7.13 -5.13
N GLY A 122 8.71 -6.98 -5.73
CA GLY A 122 8.56 -6.51 -7.11
C GLY A 122 9.18 -5.13 -7.32
N VAL A 123 8.85 -4.16 -6.48
CA VAL A 123 9.45 -2.81 -6.51
C VAL A 123 10.97 -2.86 -6.39
N GLY A 124 11.49 -3.74 -5.54
CA GLY A 124 12.94 -3.88 -5.34
C GLY A 124 13.68 -4.60 -6.48
N SER A 125 13.01 -5.39 -7.31
CA SER A 125 13.66 -6.25 -8.32
C SER A 125 13.31 -5.93 -9.76
N HIS A 126 12.21 -5.22 -10.01
CA HIS A 126 11.76 -4.86 -11.36
C HIS A 126 12.52 -3.65 -11.90
N ASP A 127 12.72 -3.60 -13.22
CA ASP A 127 13.38 -2.46 -13.89
C ASP A 127 12.49 -1.21 -13.86
N ASP A 128 11.19 -1.38 -13.76
CA ASP A 128 10.20 -0.33 -13.63
C ASP A 128 9.45 -0.43 -12.29
N PRO A 129 10.02 0.10 -11.19
CA PRO A 129 9.40 0.06 -9.88
C PRO A 129 8.10 0.86 -9.79
N GLU A 130 7.94 1.90 -10.62
CA GLU A 130 6.74 2.71 -10.70
C GLU A 130 5.54 1.91 -11.22
N ALA A 131 5.71 1.17 -12.32
CA ALA A 131 4.67 0.28 -12.86
C ALA A 131 4.21 -0.74 -11.84
N VAL A 132 5.15 -1.35 -11.11
CA VAL A 132 4.86 -2.27 -10.03
C VAL A 132 4.03 -1.58 -8.94
N ALA A 133 4.50 -0.44 -8.45
CA ALA A 133 3.83 0.27 -7.36
C ALA A 133 2.40 0.67 -7.73
N LEU A 134 2.19 1.18 -8.94
CA LEU A 134 0.88 1.60 -9.41
C LEU A 134 -0.10 0.40 -9.51
N ALA A 135 0.35 -0.72 -10.09
CA ALA A 135 -0.45 -1.93 -10.19
C ALA A 135 -0.81 -2.50 -8.81
N TYR A 136 0.17 -2.59 -7.92
CA TYR A 136 -0.06 -3.09 -6.55
C TYR A 136 -0.93 -2.15 -5.72
N ALA A 137 -0.80 -0.84 -5.86
CA ALA A 137 -1.63 0.13 -5.14
C ALA A 137 -3.11 -0.02 -5.51
N TRP A 138 -3.44 -0.25 -6.79
CA TRP A 138 -4.81 -0.54 -7.21
C TRP A 138 -5.30 -1.89 -6.72
N HIS A 139 -4.43 -2.91 -6.73
CA HIS A 139 -4.77 -4.27 -6.31
C HIS A 139 -5.00 -4.38 -4.78
N LEU A 140 -4.15 -3.75 -3.97
CA LEU A 140 -4.28 -3.73 -2.51
C LEU A 140 -5.63 -3.16 -2.06
N ARG A 141 -6.12 -2.11 -2.73
CA ARG A 141 -7.45 -1.54 -2.44
C ARG A 141 -8.58 -2.51 -2.77
N GLY A 142 -8.45 -3.24 -3.85
CA GLY A 142 -9.39 -4.31 -4.18
C GLY A 142 -9.50 -5.34 -3.07
N LEU A 143 -8.37 -5.76 -2.52
CA LEU A 143 -8.32 -6.69 -1.39
C LEU A 143 -8.91 -6.11 -0.10
N ALA A 144 -8.84 -4.79 0.07
CA ALA A 144 -9.47 -4.10 1.20
C ALA A 144 -10.96 -3.81 1.00
N GLY A 145 -11.58 -4.30 -0.07
CA GLY A 145 -12.99 -4.03 -0.38
C GLY A 145 -13.29 -2.63 -0.92
N LEU A 146 -12.24 -1.90 -1.31
CA LEU A 146 -12.33 -0.52 -1.81
C LEU A 146 -12.05 -0.44 -3.32
N ALA A 147 -12.40 -1.46 -4.10
CA ALA A 147 -12.26 -1.42 -5.55
C ALA A 147 -13.28 -0.45 -6.18
N PRO A 148 -12.91 0.30 -7.22
CA PRO A 148 -13.88 1.02 -8.03
C PRO A 148 -14.91 0.08 -8.64
N HIS A 149 -16.15 0.52 -8.71
CA HIS A 149 -17.21 -0.20 -9.41
C HIS A 149 -17.13 0.08 -10.91
N LEU A 150 -16.72 -0.94 -11.66
CA LEU A 150 -16.50 -0.83 -13.10
C LEU A 150 -17.59 -1.58 -13.87
N HIS A 151 -18.16 -0.91 -14.84
CA HIS A 151 -19.04 -1.53 -15.84
C HIS A 151 -18.24 -1.81 -17.11
N GLY A 152 -18.17 -3.08 -17.54
CA GLY A 152 -17.33 -3.51 -18.65
C GLY A 152 -15.83 -3.55 -18.29
N THR A 153 -15.20 -4.68 -18.51
CA THR A 153 -13.77 -4.87 -18.14
C THR A 153 -12.83 -4.53 -19.28
N THR A 154 -13.22 -4.83 -20.53
CA THR A 154 -12.41 -4.58 -21.71
C THR A 154 -12.66 -3.20 -22.31
N SER A 155 -13.91 -2.76 -22.27
CA SER A 155 -14.36 -1.44 -22.73
C SER A 155 -15.22 -0.82 -21.63
N PRO A 156 -14.61 -0.11 -20.67
CA PRO A 156 -15.35 0.46 -19.57
C PRO A 156 -16.42 1.44 -20.05
N THR A 157 -17.62 1.32 -19.49
CA THR A 157 -18.77 2.17 -19.84
C THR A 157 -19.17 3.05 -18.66
N CYS A 158 -19.87 4.11 -18.99
CA CYS A 158 -20.43 5.03 -18.01
C CYS A 158 -21.47 4.31 -17.14
N ALA A 159 -21.36 4.46 -15.83
CA ALA A 159 -22.31 3.87 -14.88
C ALA A 159 -23.76 4.40 -15.01
N ARG A 160 -24.00 5.47 -15.80
CA ARG A 160 -25.31 6.09 -15.95
C ARG A 160 -25.96 5.87 -17.33
N CYS A 161 -25.18 5.74 -18.40
CA CYS A 161 -25.74 5.74 -19.76
C CYS A 161 -25.03 4.80 -20.74
N GLU A 162 -24.14 3.94 -20.25
CA GLU A 162 -23.40 2.94 -21.06
C GLU A 162 -22.46 3.51 -22.14
N ALA A 163 -22.40 4.83 -22.35
CA ALA A 163 -21.44 5.46 -23.24
C ALA A 163 -20.00 5.17 -22.77
N THR A 164 -19.01 5.33 -23.65
CA THR A 164 -17.61 5.13 -23.33
C THR A 164 -17.21 5.96 -22.10
N ALA A 165 -16.64 5.30 -21.10
CA ALA A 165 -16.18 5.95 -19.89
C ALA A 165 -14.87 6.70 -20.14
N THR A 166 -14.77 7.90 -19.59
CA THR A 166 -13.61 8.79 -19.74
C THR A 166 -13.18 9.47 -18.43
N ILE A 167 -13.99 9.34 -17.39
CA ILE A 167 -13.80 10.05 -16.11
C ILE A 167 -13.89 9.04 -14.97
N LEU A 168 -13.00 9.15 -14.00
CA LEU A 168 -13.14 8.52 -12.69
C LEU A 168 -13.87 9.50 -11.77
N ALA A 169 -15.09 9.18 -11.41
CA ALA A 169 -15.84 9.87 -10.37
C ALA A 169 -15.35 9.38 -9.00
N SER A 170 -14.38 10.10 -8.42
CA SER A 170 -13.62 9.64 -7.27
C SER A 170 -14.47 9.39 -6.04
N ALA A 171 -15.47 10.23 -5.77
CA ALA A 171 -16.34 10.09 -4.60
C ALA A 171 -17.22 8.83 -4.65
N SER A 172 -17.74 8.47 -5.84
CA SER A 172 -18.58 7.28 -6.00
C SER A 172 -17.80 6.03 -6.37
N GLY A 173 -16.52 6.17 -6.76
CA GLY A 173 -15.73 5.07 -7.24
C GLY A 173 -16.22 4.45 -8.55
N THR A 174 -16.91 5.21 -9.39
CA THR A 174 -17.45 4.74 -10.66
C THR A 174 -16.80 5.42 -11.85
N LEU A 175 -16.85 4.77 -13.01
CA LEU A 175 -16.47 5.41 -14.27
C LEU A 175 -17.68 6.08 -14.94
N ARG A 176 -17.46 7.28 -15.51
CA ARG A 176 -18.47 8.08 -16.17
C ARG A 176 -17.99 8.59 -17.53
N CYS A 177 -18.91 8.94 -18.42
CA CYS A 177 -18.63 9.70 -19.63
C CYS A 177 -18.50 11.21 -19.32
N ALA A 178 -18.14 12.01 -20.35
CA ALA A 178 -18.00 13.46 -20.21
C ALA A 178 -19.27 14.17 -19.75
N ASP A 179 -20.46 13.69 -20.21
CA ASP A 179 -21.75 14.30 -19.88
C ASP A 179 -22.21 14.02 -18.43
N HIS A 180 -21.60 13.06 -17.74
CA HIS A 180 -21.97 12.62 -16.40
C HIS A 180 -20.89 12.79 -15.35
N GLY A 181 -19.72 13.32 -15.71
CA GLY A 181 -18.66 13.69 -14.77
C GLY A 181 -18.86 15.14 -14.34
N ASP A 182 -19.22 15.34 -13.08
CA ASP A 182 -19.58 16.66 -12.54
C ASP A 182 -19.00 16.92 -11.13
N GLY A 183 -18.21 15.98 -10.62
CA GLY A 183 -17.62 16.09 -9.29
C GLY A 183 -16.37 16.96 -9.25
N PRO A 184 -16.17 17.74 -8.17
CA PRO A 184 -15.00 18.63 -8.04
C PRO A 184 -13.66 17.90 -7.96
N ARG A 185 -13.69 16.60 -7.72
CA ARG A 185 -12.53 15.73 -7.66
C ARG A 185 -12.56 14.62 -8.71
N ASP A 186 -13.42 14.76 -9.69
CA ASP A 186 -13.46 13.85 -10.82
C ASP A 186 -12.18 13.98 -11.65
N VAL A 187 -11.63 12.86 -12.08
CA VAL A 187 -10.40 12.83 -12.84
C VAL A 187 -10.67 12.40 -14.27
N TRP A 188 -10.36 13.28 -15.20
CA TRP A 188 -10.38 12.94 -16.62
C TRP A 188 -9.29 11.92 -16.93
N LEU A 189 -9.68 10.74 -17.40
CA LEU A 189 -8.79 9.65 -17.79
C LEU A 189 -8.63 9.54 -19.31
N GLY A 190 -9.64 9.94 -20.05
CA GLY A 190 -9.82 9.58 -21.44
C GLY A 190 -10.19 8.10 -21.61
N PRO A 191 -10.52 7.66 -22.84
CA PRO A 191 -10.92 6.27 -23.09
C PRO A 191 -9.82 5.25 -22.79
N GLU A 192 -8.56 5.61 -23.06
CA GLU A 192 -7.41 4.73 -22.83
C GLU A 192 -7.09 4.62 -21.34
N GLY A 193 -7.05 5.74 -20.61
CA GLY A 193 -6.83 5.73 -19.18
C GLY A 193 -7.94 4.99 -18.42
N ALA A 194 -9.18 5.04 -18.88
CA ALA A 194 -10.27 4.25 -18.31
C ALA A 194 -10.05 2.73 -18.53
N ARG A 195 -9.55 2.33 -19.70
CA ARG A 195 -9.16 0.93 -19.98
C ARG A 195 -7.97 0.49 -19.14
N ASP A 196 -6.96 1.34 -18.97
CA ASP A 196 -5.80 1.06 -18.13
C ASP A 196 -6.21 0.88 -16.68
N LEU A 197 -7.10 1.75 -16.18
CA LEU A 197 -7.64 1.62 -14.81
C LEU A 197 -8.43 0.30 -14.67
N ALA A 198 -9.29 -0.02 -15.63
CA ALA A 198 -10.05 -1.27 -15.60
C ALA A 198 -9.11 -2.49 -15.57
N ARG A 199 -8.06 -2.50 -16.38
CA ARG A 199 -7.04 -3.54 -16.38
C ARG A 199 -6.33 -3.66 -15.03
N ALA A 200 -5.95 -2.53 -14.43
CA ALA A 200 -5.27 -2.51 -13.14
C ALA A 200 -6.15 -3.01 -11.98
N VAL A 201 -7.46 -2.78 -12.06
CA VAL A 201 -8.42 -3.15 -11.00
C VAL A 201 -8.93 -4.58 -11.15
N THR A 202 -9.27 -5.01 -12.38
CA THR A 202 -9.94 -6.30 -12.62
C THR A 202 -9.04 -7.37 -13.20
N GLY A 203 -7.93 -6.97 -13.82
CA GLY A 203 -6.98 -7.88 -14.46
C GLY A 203 -6.04 -8.58 -13.48
N PRO A 204 -5.34 -9.63 -13.98
CA PRO A 204 -4.26 -10.23 -13.21
C PRO A 204 -3.15 -9.21 -12.95
N LEU A 205 -2.64 -9.19 -11.72
CA LEU A 205 -1.61 -8.24 -11.29
C LEU A 205 -0.37 -8.22 -12.22
N ARG A 206 0.08 -9.40 -12.65
CA ARG A 206 1.19 -9.52 -13.63
C ARG A 206 0.93 -8.81 -14.96
N ALA A 207 -0.32 -8.81 -15.42
CA ALA A 207 -0.69 -8.13 -16.66
C ALA A 207 -0.72 -6.60 -16.46
N ALA A 208 -1.17 -6.11 -15.31
CA ALA A 208 -1.13 -4.69 -14.96
C ALA A 208 0.31 -4.16 -14.87
N VAL A 209 1.24 -4.95 -14.34
CA VAL A 209 2.67 -4.60 -14.30
C VAL A 209 3.30 -4.61 -15.69
N ALA A 210 2.99 -5.62 -16.52
CA ALA A 210 3.56 -5.77 -17.86
C ALA A 210 3.05 -4.71 -18.88
N ALA A 211 1.86 -4.15 -18.64
CA ALA A 211 1.26 -3.11 -19.47
C ALA A 211 0.81 -1.93 -18.61
N PRO A 212 1.78 -1.13 -18.11
CA PRO A 212 1.47 0.02 -17.27
C PRO A 212 0.71 1.09 -18.06
N PRO A 213 0.00 2.00 -17.38
CA PRO A 213 -0.66 3.13 -18.02
C PRO A 213 0.30 3.96 -18.87
N ILE A 214 -0.16 4.38 -20.05
CA ILE A 214 0.61 5.26 -20.94
C ILE A 214 0.82 6.61 -20.28
N ASP A 215 -0.24 7.20 -19.71
CA ASP A 215 -0.17 8.46 -18.93
C ASP A 215 -0.09 8.16 -17.43
N ARG A 216 1.11 7.95 -16.94
CA ARG A 216 1.36 7.63 -15.52
C ARG A 216 0.99 8.79 -14.59
N ALA A 217 1.27 10.01 -14.98
CA ALA A 217 0.93 11.19 -14.18
C ALA A 217 -0.58 11.26 -13.93
N ARG A 218 -1.37 10.96 -14.96
CA ARG A 218 -2.82 10.89 -14.86
C ARG A 218 -3.28 9.72 -13.99
N ALA A 219 -2.67 8.55 -14.14
CA ALA A 219 -2.96 7.37 -13.34
C ALA A 219 -2.68 7.63 -11.84
N TRP A 220 -1.60 8.31 -11.51
CA TRP A 220 -1.28 8.72 -10.13
C TRP A 220 -2.27 9.75 -9.60
N ARG A 221 -2.67 10.73 -10.40
CA ARG A 221 -3.71 11.69 -10.00
C ARG A 221 -5.04 10.99 -9.71
N ALA A 222 -5.43 10.03 -10.55
CA ALA A 222 -6.62 9.22 -10.33
C ALA A 222 -6.55 8.42 -9.02
N LEU A 223 -5.43 7.76 -8.78
CA LEU A 223 -5.20 7.03 -7.53
C LEU A 223 -5.26 7.95 -6.32
N ARG A 224 -4.62 9.13 -6.39
CA ARG A 224 -4.62 10.11 -5.29
C ARG A 224 -6.03 10.61 -4.99
N ALA A 225 -6.78 11.02 -6.02
CA ALA A 225 -8.14 11.51 -5.85
C ALA A 225 -9.04 10.44 -5.21
N TYR A 226 -8.93 9.21 -5.67
CA TYR A 226 -9.66 8.09 -5.14
C TYR A 226 -9.30 7.77 -3.68
N LEU A 227 -8.00 7.69 -3.36
CA LEU A 227 -7.53 7.41 -2.00
C LEU A 227 -7.97 8.50 -1.03
N HIS A 228 -7.94 9.75 -1.45
CA HIS A 228 -8.37 10.87 -0.62
C HIS A 228 -9.83 10.73 -0.16
N GLU A 229 -10.71 10.24 -1.04
CA GLU A 229 -12.14 10.06 -0.72
C GLU A 229 -12.40 8.85 0.19
N HIS A 230 -11.65 7.76 0.00
CA HIS A 230 -11.99 6.47 0.61
C HIS A 230 -11.08 6.04 1.75
N VAL A 231 -9.88 6.62 1.83
CA VAL A 231 -8.84 6.22 2.81
C VAL A 231 -8.32 7.43 3.58
N GLY A 232 -8.29 8.59 2.93
CA GLY A 232 -7.66 9.79 3.43
C GLY A 232 -6.33 10.09 2.75
N GLU A 233 -5.54 10.98 3.36
CA GLU A 233 -4.27 11.41 2.78
C GLU A 233 -3.16 10.37 2.97
N VAL A 234 -2.54 9.96 1.86
CA VAL A 234 -1.35 9.10 1.81
C VAL A 234 -0.13 9.98 1.54
N ARG A 235 0.73 10.16 2.55
CA ARG A 235 1.86 11.11 2.49
C ARG A 235 2.90 10.74 1.45
N ALA A 236 3.23 9.45 1.33
CA ALA A 236 4.19 8.97 0.33
C ALA A 236 3.71 9.29 -1.09
N LEU A 237 2.41 9.15 -1.37
CA LEU A 237 1.84 9.51 -2.66
C LEU A 237 1.92 11.01 -2.94
N ARG A 238 1.66 11.85 -1.94
CA ARG A 238 1.84 13.30 -2.08
C ARG A 238 3.29 13.65 -2.41
N THR A 239 4.25 13.06 -1.71
CA THR A 239 5.67 13.30 -1.94
C THR A 239 6.11 12.87 -3.34
N LEU A 240 5.65 11.71 -3.81
CA LEU A 240 5.92 11.24 -5.17
C LEU A 240 5.42 12.20 -6.25
N LEU A 241 4.21 12.72 -6.10
CA LEU A 241 3.63 13.65 -7.07
C LEU A 241 4.33 15.01 -7.09
N GLN A 242 4.76 15.50 -5.92
CA GLN A 242 5.54 16.76 -5.85
C GLN A 242 6.93 16.64 -6.47
N ALA A 243 7.57 15.48 -6.38
CA ALA A 243 8.87 15.24 -6.99
C ALA A 243 8.80 15.09 -8.53
N GLY A 244 7.67 14.72 -9.08
CA GLY A 244 7.44 14.61 -10.53
C GLY A 244 7.10 15.92 -11.23
N ASP A 245 6.75 16.96 -10.47
CA ASP A 245 6.43 18.29 -10.99
C ASP A 245 7.66 19.24 -11.04
N THR A 246 8.84 18.77 -10.65
CA THR A 246 10.14 19.48 -10.71
C THR A 246 11.01 18.95 -11.81
#